data_85b9b022c98d7c7c8747141c19c61369
#
_entry.id   85b9b022c98d7c7c8747141c19c61369
#
_cell.length_a   1.000
_cell.length_b   1.000
_cell.length_c   1.000
_cell.angle_alpha   90.00
_cell.angle_beta   90.00
_cell.angle_gamma   90.00
#
_symmetry.space_group_name_H-M   'P 1'
#
loop_
_entity.id
_entity.type
_entity.pdbx_description
1 polymer ?
#
loop_
_entity_poly.entity_id
_entity_poly.type
_entity_poly.pdbx_seq_one_letter_code
_entity_poly.pdbx_strand_id
1 'polypeptide(L)'
;MTTQTAFFASRNKDNVGVKNFKVRQKSLSYTNEKELREQFNLFVEQGVWGEMCRCYVSFNETDDVKMCYSLVHELLNRLQQGQAPDLSQIIQLAIGESNKKANLKTKKCLIDVDTKENDTLDKVVDILNKDGVPIELMYETPNGYHVLCSRGLNPKLLEGFDDVEIKGTVGNLLKWIDKKDTLDERLDEIVDDKFVAKALTEFLEQMNKLQKR
;
A
#
# COMPACT_ATOMS: atom_id res chain seq x y z
N MET A 1 11.40 3.07 18.70
CA MET A 1 10.54 2.46 17.66
C MET A 1 10.34 3.49 16.57
N THR A 2 10.50 3.13 15.32
CA THR A 2 10.22 4.02 14.19
C THR A 2 8.82 3.67 13.69
N THR A 3 7.91 4.60 13.78
CA THR A 3 6.56 4.45 13.25
C THR A 3 6.61 4.64 11.73
N GLN A 4 6.02 3.72 10.98
CA GLN A 4 5.83 3.85 9.54
C GLN A 4 4.34 4.00 9.23
N THR A 5 4.04 4.64 8.11
CA THR A 5 2.66 4.78 7.64
C THR A 5 2.41 3.87 6.44
N ALA A 6 1.19 3.34 6.37
CA ALA A 6 0.70 2.59 5.23
C ALA A 6 -0.59 3.20 4.69
N PHE A 7 -0.81 2.97 3.41
CA PHE A 7 -1.99 3.41 2.69
C PHE A 7 -2.54 2.25 1.85
N PHE A 8 -3.75 1.84 2.17
CA PHE A 8 -4.49 0.84 1.40
C PHE A 8 -5.43 1.52 0.42
N ALA A 9 -5.47 1.05 -0.80
CA ALA A 9 -6.30 1.62 -1.85
C ALA A 9 -6.91 0.54 -2.75
N SER A 10 -8.20 0.71 -3.04
CA SER A 10 -8.90 0.01 -4.09
C SER A 10 -9.45 1.07 -5.05
N ARG A 11 -8.95 1.08 -6.30
CA ARG A 11 -9.09 2.17 -7.26
C ARG A 11 -9.91 1.76 -8.48
N ASN A 12 -10.62 2.71 -9.08
CA ASN A 12 -11.42 2.46 -10.30
C ASN A 12 -10.59 1.81 -11.42
N LYS A 13 -9.38 2.30 -11.67
CA LYS A 13 -8.54 1.82 -12.77
C LYS A 13 -8.10 0.36 -12.63
N ASP A 14 -8.04 -0.16 -11.40
CA ASP A 14 -7.66 -1.54 -11.11
C ASP A 14 -8.87 -2.49 -11.08
N ASN A 15 -10.10 -1.94 -11.03
CA ASN A 15 -11.34 -2.68 -10.76
C ASN A 15 -12.39 -2.48 -11.86
N VAL A 16 -11.93 -2.28 -13.11
CA VAL A 16 -12.83 -2.13 -14.26
C VAL A 16 -13.62 -3.42 -14.45
N GLY A 17 -14.94 -3.31 -14.49
CA GLY A 17 -15.85 -4.45 -14.67
C GLY A 17 -16.22 -5.22 -13.39
N VAL A 18 -15.65 -4.88 -12.25
CA VAL A 18 -16.02 -5.48 -10.95
C VAL A 18 -17.40 -4.98 -10.52
N LYS A 19 -18.37 -5.89 -10.35
CA LYS A 19 -19.75 -5.55 -9.97
C LYS A 19 -19.81 -4.97 -8.56
N ASN A 20 -20.63 -3.94 -8.37
CA ASN A 20 -20.85 -3.26 -7.08
C ASN A 20 -19.60 -2.65 -6.45
N PHE A 21 -18.53 -2.47 -7.23
CA PHE A 21 -17.30 -1.87 -6.77
C PHE A 21 -17.51 -0.42 -6.31
N LYS A 22 -16.84 -0.07 -5.22
CA LYS A 22 -16.72 1.33 -4.73
C LYS A 22 -15.27 1.59 -4.34
N VAL A 23 -14.74 2.76 -4.70
CA VAL A 23 -13.41 3.18 -4.28
C VAL A 23 -13.32 3.20 -2.76
N ARG A 24 -12.30 2.54 -2.22
CA ARG A 24 -12.01 2.48 -0.79
C ARG A 24 -10.58 2.86 -0.52
N GLN A 25 -10.36 3.53 0.60
CA GLN A 25 -9.04 3.95 1.06
C GLN A 25 -8.95 3.83 2.57
N LYS A 26 -7.78 3.48 3.09
CA LYS A 26 -7.48 3.43 4.52
C LYS A 26 -6.01 3.80 4.73
N SER A 27 -5.77 4.74 5.63
CA SER A 27 -4.42 5.05 6.11
C SER A 27 -4.26 4.59 7.55
N LEU A 28 -3.09 4.08 7.90
CA LEU A 28 -2.75 3.65 9.25
C LEU A 28 -1.26 3.81 9.53
N SER A 29 -0.92 3.82 10.81
CA SER A 29 0.46 3.65 11.28
C SER A 29 0.65 2.21 11.73
N TYR A 30 1.84 1.66 11.52
CA TYR A 30 2.18 0.29 11.92
C TYR A 30 3.60 0.21 12.46
N THR A 31 3.88 -0.82 13.25
CA THR A 31 5.17 -1.02 13.90
C THR A 31 5.90 -2.26 13.40
N ASN A 32 5.17 -3.22 12.83
CA ASN A 32 5.72 -4.45 12.30
C ASN A 32 4.93 -4.96 11.08
N GLU A 33 5.59 -5.76 10.26
CA GLU A 33 5.06 -6.23 8.99
C GLU A 33 3.87 -7.19 9.16
N LYS A 34 3.86 -7.99 10.23
CA LYS A 34 2.77 -8.93 10.51
C LYS A 34 1.47 -8.19 10.76
N GLU A 35 1.51 -7.17 11.64
CA GLU A 35 0.35 -6.30 11.89
C GLU A 35 -0.15 -5.62 10.60
N LEU A 36 0.79 -5.11 9.78
CA LEU A 36 0.44 -4.49 8.50
C LEU A 36 -0.28 -5.48 7.59
N ARG A 37 0.23 -6.72 7.47
CA ARG A 37 -0.37 -7.76 6.63
C ARG A 37 -1.77 -8.15 7.11
N GLU A 38 -1.96 -8.31 8.41
CA GLU A 38 -3.27 -8.61 9.00
C GLU A 38 -4.28 -7.50 8.69
N GLN A 39 -3.88 -6.23 8.85
CA GLN A 39 -4.75 -5.09 8.53
C GLN A 39 -5.06 -4.99 7.03
N PHE A 40 -4.10 -5.34 6.17
CA PHE A 40 -4.33 -5.36 4.72
C PHE A 40 -5.27 -6.50 4.32
N ASN A 41 -5.13 -7.69 4.88
CA ASN A 41 -6.04 -8.81 4.66
C ASN A 41 -7.48 -8.43 5.04
N LEU A 42 -7.68 -7.80 6.21
CA LEU A 42 -9.00 -7.29 6.61
C LEU A 42 -9.56 -6.27 5.62
N PHE A 43 -8.71 -5.39 5.06
CA PHE A 43 -9.14 -4.45 4.04
C PHE A 43 -9.57 -5.14 2.75
N VAL A 44 -8.84 -6.18 2.30
CA VAL A 44 -9.19 -7.00 1.14
C VAL A 44 -10.52 -7.73 1.40
N GLU A 45 -10.67 -8.38 2.56
CA GLU A 45 -11.86 -9.14 2.93
C GLU A 45 -13.15 -8.30 2.99
N GLN A 46 -13.04 -7.02 3.32
CA GLN A 46 -14.16 -6.08 3.31
C GLN A 46 -14.60 -5.64 1.90
N GLY A 47 -13.85 -6.03 0.87
CA GLY A 47 -14.14 -5.71 -0.53
C GLY A 47 -15.22 -6.59 -1.14
N VAL A 48 -15.59 -6.25 -2.37
CA VAL A 48 -16.45 -7.10 -3.20
C VAL A 48 -15.63 -8.16 -3.94
N TRP A 49 -16.26 -9.25 -4.34
CA TRP A 49 -15.60 -10.32 -5.09
C TRP A 49 -14.93 -9.84 -6.37
N GLY A 50 -13.70 -10.24 -6.58
CA GLY A 50 -12.87 -9.83 -7.70
C GLY A 50 -12.21 -8.45 -7.55
N GLU A 51 -12.44 -7.76 -6.42
CA GLU A 51 -11.86 -6.46 -6.13
C GLU A 51 -10.35 -6.56 -5.89
N MET A 52 -9.59 -5.75 -6.63
CA MET A 52 -8.15 -5.62 -6.48
C MET A 52 -7.82 -4.49 -5.50
N CYS A 53 -6.99 -4.81 -4.52
CA CYS A 53 -6.52 -3.90 -3.49
C CYS A 53 -5.00 -3.76 -3.53
N ARG A 54 -4.50 -2.58 -3.21
CA ARG A 54 -3.07 -2.29 -3.13
C ARG A 54 -2.68 -1.81 -1.74
N CYS A 55 -1.56 -2.32 -1.24
CA CYS A 55 -0.91 -1.83 -0.03
C CYS A 55 0.32 -1.03 -0.42
N TYR A 56 0.37 0.20 0.03
CA TYR A 56 1.51 1.09 -0.08
C TYR A 56 2.10 1.37 1.29
N VAL A 57 3.41 1.52 1.39
CA VAL A 57 4.12 1.85 2.63
C VAL A 57 5.01 3.07 2.44
N SER A 58 5.12 3.92 3.46
CA SER A 58 6.07 5.02 3.42
C SER A 58 7.50 4.48 3.30
N PHE A 59 8.30 5.07 2.44
CA PHE A 59 9.71 4.66 2.27
C PHE A 59 10.69 5.50 3.10
N ASN A 60 10.21 6.59 3.69
CA ASN A 60 10.98 7.39 4.63
C ASN A 60 10.54 7.13 6.07
N GLU A 61 11.51 7.12 6.98
CA GLU A 61 11.26 7.03 8.42
C GLU A 61 10.80 8.38 8.95
N THR A 62 9.82 8.36 9.86
CA THR A 62 9.36 9.54 10.57
C THR A 62 10.26 9.79 11.79
N ASP A 63 10.59 11.04 12.04
CA ASP A 63 11.15 11.50 13.30
C ASP A 63 9.98 11.70 14.29
N ASP A 64 9.76 10.72 15.15
CA ASP A 64 8.61 10.67 16.05
C ASP A 64 8.54 11.92 16.96
N VAL A 65 9.68 12.46 17.36
CA VAL A 65 9.74 13.65 18.22
C VAL A 65 9.26 14.90 17.46
N LYS A 66 9.78 15.11 16.25
CA LYS A 66 9.34 16.24 15.40
C LYS A 66 7.87 16.10 15.04
N MET A 67 7.43 14.90 14.70
CA MET A 67 6.03 14.62 14.38
C MET A 67 5.12 14.94 15.56
N CYS A 68 5.47 14.51 16.79
CA CYS A 68 4.70 14.84 17.98
C CYS A 68 4.62 16.33 18.23
N TYR A 69 5.72 17.07 18.12
CA TYR A 69 5.68 18.54 18.25
C TYR A 69 4.80 19.19 17.19
N SER A 70 4.91 18.76 15.95
CA SER A 70 4.10 19.26 14.84
C SER A 70 2.61 18.98 15.05
N LEU A 71 2.26 17.78 15.52
CA LEU A 71 0.89 17.38 15.83
C LEU A 71 0.31 18.23 16.98
N VAL A 72 1.05 18.40 18.07
CA VAL A 72 0.61 19.24 19.21
C VAL A 72 0.37 20.67 18.76
N HIS A 73 1.27 21.23 17.95
CA HIS A 73 1.11 22.56 17.39
C HIS A 73 -0.16 22.69 16.52
N GLU A 74 -0.42 21.73 15.66
CA GLU A 74 -1.61 21.70 14.81
C GLU A 74 -2.90 21.58 15.64
N LEU A 75 -2.89 20.72 16.68
CA LEU A 75 -4.04 20.60 17.60
C LEU A 75 -4.33 21.90 18.35
N LEU A 76 -3.30 22.58 18.85
CA LEU A 76 -3.46 23.86 19.51
C LEU A 76 -4.01 24.94 18.58
N ASN A 77 -3.52 25.00 17.34
CA ASN A 77 -4.03 25.93 16.33
C ASN A 77 -5.53 25.70 16.06
N ARG A 78 -5.96 24.46 15.93
CA ARG A 78 -7.39 24.14 15.73
C ARG A 78 -8.25 24.51 16.93
N LEU A 79 -7.78 24.20 18.12
CA LEU A 79 -8.48 24.60 19.35
C LEU A 79 -8.64 26.12 19.48
N GLN A 80 -7.60 26.88 19.12
CA GLN A 80 -7.66 28.35 19.09
C GLN A 80 -8.69 28.88 18.09
N GLN A 81 -8.92 28.14 17.00
CA GLN A 81 -9.94 28.44 15.98
C GLN A 81 -11.34 27.94 16.36
N GLY A 82 -11.52 27.39 17.56
CA GLY A 82 -12.78 26.82 18.03
C GLY A 82 -13.11 25.45 17.44
N GLN A 83 -12.13 24.79 16.83
CA GLN A 83 -12.28 23.45 16.25
C GLN A 83 -11.71 22.42 17.24
N ALA A 84 -12.56 21.64 17.88
CA ALA A 84 -12.14 20.53 18.74
C ALA A 84 -12.21 19.22 17.95
N PRO A 85 -11.06 18.66 17.47
CA PRO A 85 -11.07 17.43 16.70
C PRO A 85 -11.44 16.23 17.58
N ASP A 86 -12.25 15.33 17.04
CA ASP A 86 -12.51 14.03 17.65
C ASP A 86 -11.31 13.07 17.52
N LEU A 87 -11.38 11.91 18.17
CA LEU A 87 -10.28 10.93 18.15
C LEU A 87 -9.92 10.46 16.73
N SER A 88 -10.91 10.28 15.85
CA SER A 88 -10.66 9.87 14.46
C SER A 88 -9.90 10.94 13.69
N GLN A 89 -10.26 12.20 13.86
CA GLN A 89 -9.57 13.34 13.27
C GLN A 89 -8.15 13.49 13.81
N ILE A 90 -7.92 13.26 15.11
CA ILE A 90 -6.58 13.27 15.71
C ILE A 90 -5.69 12.20 15.09
N ILE A 91 -6.21 10.98 14.88
CA ILE A 91 -5.46 9.89 14.22
C ILE A 91 -5.09 10.29 12.79
N GLN A 92 -6.02 10.85 12.03
CA GLN A 92 -5.76 11.31 10.66
C GLN A 92 -4.75 12.45 10.61
N LEU A 93 -4.80 13.38 11.56
CA LEU A 93 -3.80 14.42 11.70
C LEU A 93 -2.41 13.83 11.99
N ALA A 94 -2.30 12.88 12.92
CA ALA A 94 -1.03 12.23 13.23
C ALA A 94 -0.42 11.53 12.02
N ILE A 95 -1.24 10.83 11.20
CA ILE A 95 -0.80 10.22 9.93
C ILE A 95 -0.35 11.32 8.95
N GLY A 96 -1.08 12.41 8.84
CA GLY A 96 -0.72 13.55 8.01
C GLY A 96 0.61 14.18 8.42
N GLU A 97 0.82 14.40 9.73
CA GLU A 97 2.06 14.93 10.27
C GLU A 97 3.25 13.97 10.04
N SER A 98 3.04 12.66 10.16
CA SER A 98 4.08 11.66 9.90
C SER A 98 4.62 11.72 8.47
N ASN A 99 3.81 12.14 7.52
CA ASN A 99 4.18 12.23 6.11
C ASN A 99 4.72 13.61 5.69
N LYS A 100 4.79 14.60 6.60
CA LYS A 100 5.35 15.91 6.26
C LYS A 100 6.87 15.83 6.11
N LYS A 101 7.42 16.40 5.02
CA LYS A 101 8.86 16.44 4.73
C LYS A 101 9.71 16.93 5.90
N ALA A 102 9.20 17.88 6.70
CA ALA A 102 9.87 18.42 7.87
C ALA A 102 10.04 17.40 9.00
N ASN A 103 9.13 16.43 9.08
CA ASN A 103 9.08 15.39 10.10
C ASN A 103 9.78 14.09 9.67
N LEU A 104 10.37 14.04 8.47
CA LEU A 104 11.09 12.87 8.00
C LEU A 104 12.51 12.85 8.56
N LYS A 105 12.91 11.67 9.05
CA LYS A 105 14.26 11.37 9.52
C LYS A 105 15.21 11.07 8.35
N THR A 106 14.70 10.36 7.33
CA THR A 106 15.40 10.06 6.09
C THR A 106 14.84 10.92 4.95
N LYS A 107 15.62 11.10 3.89
CA LYS A 107 15.24 11.92 2.73
C LYS A 107 15.44 11.16 1.43
N LYS A 108 15.04 9.90 1.43
CA LYS A 108 15.00 9.07 0.23
C LYS A 108 14.05 9.67 -0.78
N CYS A 109 14.30 9.38 -2.06
CA CYS A 109 13.50 9.87 -3.17
C CYS A 109 13.02 8.67 -4.00
N LEU A 110 11.76 8.64 -4.37
CA LEU A 110 11.20 7.63 -5.26
C LEU A 110 11.09 8.20 -6.66
N ILE A 111 11.55 7.44 -7.63
CA ILE A 111 11.34 7.64 -9.06
C ILE A 111 10.39 6.55 -9.54
N ASP A 112 9.30 6.95 -10.14
CA ASP A 112 8.28 6.09 -10.74
C ASP A 112 8.47 6.10 -12.25
N VAL A 113 8.76 4.95 -12.83
CA VAL A 113 8.96 4.76 -14.26
C VAL A 113 7.73 4.01 -14.77
N ASP A 114 6.80 4.72 -15.41
CA ASP A 114 5.50 4.20 -15.88
C ASP A 114 5.60 3.53 -17.26
N THR A 115 6.72 2.85 -17.55
CA THR A 115 6.91 2.03 -18.74
C THR A 115 7.67 0.76 -18.41
N LYS A 116 7.39 -0.33 -19.14
CA LYS A 116 8.13 -1.60 -19.06
C LYS A 116 9.30 -1.68 -20.03
N GLU A 117 9.58 -0.61 -20.74
CA GLU A 117 10.74 -0.54 -21.63
C GLU A 117 12.02 -0.46 -20.82
N ASN A 118 12.85 -1.49 -20.92
CA ASN A 118 14.14 -1.55 -20.23
C ASN A 118 15.07 -0.40 -20.63
N ASP A 119 14.99 0.06 -21.86
CA ASP A 119 15.82 1.16 -22.37
C ASP A 119 15.58 2.48 -21.58
N THR A 120 14.35 2.77 -21.19
CA THR A 120 14.02 3.92 -20.34
C THR A 120 14.58 3.75 -18.93
N LEU A 121 14.40 2.56 -18.34
CA LEU A 121 14.96 2.25 -17.03
C LEU A 121 16.48 2.35 -17.00
N ASP A 122 17.15 1.78 -18.00
CA ASP A 122 18.63 1.81 -18.13
C ASP A 122 19.15 3.25 -18.22
N LYS A 123 18.50 4.11 -19.01
CA LYS A 123 18.84 5.53 -19.10
C LYS A 123 18.66 6.26 -17.76
N VAL A 124 17.57 5.98 -17.04
CA VAL A 124 17.34 6.56 -15.69
C VAL A 124 18.46 6.13 -14.74
N VAL A 125 18.79 4.84 -14.71
CA VAL A 125 19.87 4.28 -13.87
C VAL A 125 21.22 4.90 -14.22
N ASP A 126 21.53 5.04 -15.51
CA ASP A 126 22.78 5.67 -15.98
C ASP A 126 22.90 7.13 -15.54
N ILE A 127 21.81 7.90 -15.63
CA ILE A 127 21.77 9.30 -15.18
C ILE A 127 22.01 9.38 -13.67
N LEU A 128 21.35 8.53 -12.88
CA LEU A 128 21.53 8.50 -11.43
C LEU A 128 22.97 8.16 -11.04
N ASN A 129 23.56 7.17 -11.70
CA ASN A 129 24.94 6.76 -11.48
C ASN A 129 25.93 7.88 -11.83
N LYS A 130 25.73 8.58 -12.94
CA LYS A 130 26.56 9.73 -13.37
C LYS A 130 26.49 10.90 -12.39
N ASP A 131 25.32 11.16 -11.80
CA ASP A 131 25.13 12.20 -10.77
C ASP A 131 25.52 11.72 -9.35
N GLY A 132 26.01 10.49 -9.23
CA GLY A 132 26.40 9.90 -7.94
C GLY A 132 25.21 9.75 -6.96
N VAL A 133 24.01 9.52 -7.46
CA VAL A 133 22.82 9.26 -6.63
C VAL A 133 22.75 7.77 -6.33
N PRO A 134 22.94 7.32 -5.07
CA PRO A 134 22.91 5.91 -4.75
C PRO A 134 21.51 5.34 -4.88
N ILE A 135 21.35 4.29 -5.65
CA ILE A 135 20.11 3.50 -5.75
C ILE A 135 20.10 2.50 -4.59
N GLU A 136 19.06 2.55 -3.77
CA GLU A 136 18.89 1.67 -2.60
C GLU A 136 18.06 0.44 -2.93
N LEU A 137 17.01 0.62 -3.76
CA LEU A 137 16.10 -0.44 -4.14
C LEU A 137 15.55 -0.16 -5.53
N MET A 138 15.40 -1.21 -6.32
CA MET A 138 14.73 -1.17 -7.62
C MET A 138 13.87 -2.43 -7.77
N TYR A 139 12.63 -2.27 -8.22
CA TYR A 139 11.73 -3.40 -8.44
C TYR A 139 10.66 -3.07 -9.48
N GLU A 140 10.15 -4.12 -10.09
CA GLU A 140 9.08 -4.05 -11.08
C GLU A 140 7.72 -3.77 -10.40
N THR A 141 6.93 -2.94 -11.05
CA THR A 141 5.51 -2.68 -10.70
C THR A 141 4.62 -3.19 -11.84
N PRO A 142 3.30 -3.27 -11.67
CA PRO A 142 2.42 -3.70 -12.76
C PRO A 142 2.55 -2.89 -14.06
N ASN A 143 2.92 -1.59 -13.97
CA ASN A 143 2.99 -0.70 -15.12
C ASN A 143 4.42 -0.31 -15.54
N GLY A 144 5.42 -0.65 -14.72
CA GLY A 144 6.79 -0.23 -14.96
C GLY A 144 7.71 -0.57 -13.80
N TYR A 145 8.47 0.43 -13.30
CA TYR A 145 9.48 0.22 -12.27
C TYR A 145 9.45 1.32 -11.21
N HIS A 146 9.76 0.96 -9.96
CA HIS A 146 10.10 1.90 -8.91
C HIS A 146 11.61 1.88 -8.63
N VAL A 147 12.23 3.06 -8.61
CA VAL A 147 13.64 3.24 -8.23
C VAL A 147 13.71 4.12 -6.99
N LEU A 148 14.15 3.55 -5.88
CA LEU A 148 14.32 4.24 -4.61
C LEU A 148 15.78 4.69 -4.46
N CYS A 149 15.98 5.99 -4.33
CA CYS A 149 17.28 6.62 -4.11
C CYS A 149 17.45 6.98 -2.64
N SER A 150 18.67 6.80 -2.09
CA SER A 150 18.97 7.08 -0.68
C SER A 150 18.96 8.58 -0.33
N ARG A 151 18.96 9.45 -1.32
CA ARG A 151 18.83 10.90 -1.20
C ARG A 151 17.99 11.49 -2.32
N GLY A 152 17.51 12.74 -2.13
CA GLY A 152 16.88 13.50 -3.19
C GLY A 152 17.84 13.81 -4.35
N LEU A 153 17.28 13.95 -5.54
CA LEU A 153 18.00 14.31 -6.75
C LEU A 153 17.48 15.64 -7.31
N ASN A 154 18.27 16.24 -8.21
CA ASN A 154 17.81 17.39 -8.97
C ASN A 154 16.78 16.93 -10.02
N PRO A 155 15.52 17.41 -9.96
CA PRO A 155 14.49 17.00 -10.91
C PRO A 155 14.85 17.20 -12.38
N LYS A 156 15.69 18.20 -12.67
CA LYS A 156 16.15 18.50 -14.03
C LYS A 156 16.92 17.38 -14.70
N LEU A 157 17.48 16.44 -13.91
CA LEU A 157 18.23 15.30 -14.46
C LEU A 157 17.36 14.35 -15.28
N LEU A 158 16.05 14.30 -14.96
CA LEU A 158 15.09 13.44 -15.62
C LEU A 158 14.06 14.24 -16.46
N GLU A 159 14.33 15.53 -16.69
CA GLU A 159 13.56 16.32 -17.66
C GLU A 159 13.74 15.72 -19.06
N GLY A 160 12.60 15.47 -19.75
CA GLY A 160 12.59 14.88 -21.10
C GLY A 160 12.19 13.41 -21.15
N PHE A 161 11.87 12.80 -20.01
CA PHE A 161 11.20 11.50 -19.95
C PHE A 161 9.72 11.71 -19.65
N ASP A 162 8.84 11.38 -20.59
CA ASP A 162 7.38 11.53 -20.43
C ASP A 162 6.81 10.49 -19.44
N ASP A 163 7.44 9.33 -19.35
CA ASP A 163 7.01 8.20 -18.53
C ASP A 163 7.76 8.08 -17.20
N VAL A 164 8.45 9.14 -16.76
CA VAL A 164 9.23 9.14 -15.51
C VAL A 164 8.78 10.26 -14.60
N GLU A 165 8.28 9.89 -13.42
CA GLU A 165 7.84 10.85 -12.41
C GLU A 165 8.70 10.76 -11.15
N ILE A 166 9.20 11.91 -10.67
CA ILE A 166 9.87 12.00 -9.39
C ILE A 166 8.83 12.27 -8.30
N LYS A 167 8.48 11.24 -7.51
CA LYS A 167 7.55 11.38 -6.37
C LYS A 167 8.15 12.14 -5.19
N GLY A 168 9.44 12.47 -5.27
CA GLY A 168 10.16 13.21 -4.23
C GLY A 168 10.34 12.41 -2.94
N THR A 169 10.39 13.11 -1.81
CA THR A 169 10.65 12.52 -0.49
C THR A 169 9.38 12.16 0.29
N VAL A 170 8.21 12.57 -0.18
CA VAL A 170 6.91 12.24 0.41
C VAL A 170 6.19 11.33 -0.56
N GLY A 171 6.17 10.03 -0.27
CA GLY A 171 5.56 9.06 -1.16
C GLY A 171 5.55 7.67 -0.54
N ASN A 172 4.93 6.75 -1.26
CA ASN A 172 4.72 5.41 -0.80
C ASN A 172 5.18 4.40 -1.85
N LEU A 173 5.85 3.35 -1.39
CA LEU A 173 6.19 2.17 -2.18
C LEU A 173 4.99 1.23 -2.23
N LEU A 174 4.70 0.69 -3.41
CA LEU A 174 3.79 -0.44 -3.54
C LEU A 174 4.41 -1.66 -2.89
N LYS A 175 3.75 -2.24 -1.87
CA LYS A 175 4.25 -3.39 -1.14
C LYS A 175 3.55 -4.68 -1.55
N TRP A 176 2.22 -4.66 -1.61
CA TRP A 176 1.42 -5.81 -1.99
C TRP A 176 0.25 -5.41 -2.89
N ILE A 177 -0.14 -6.36 -3.73
CA ILE A 177 -1.39 -6.33 -4.49
C ILE A 177 -2.09 -7.63 -4.21
N ASP A 178 -3.30 -7.56 -3.66
CA ASP A 178 -4.14 -8.72 -3.44
C ASP A 178 -5.51 -8.51 -4.08
N LYS A 179 -6.12 -9.60 -4.49
CA LYS A 179 -7.44 -9.62 -5.05
C LYS A 179 -8.38 -10.35 -4.09
N LYS A 180 -9.57 -9.79 -3.87
CA LYS A 180 -10.62 -10.55 -3.18
C LYS A 180 -11.05 -11.69 -4.09
N ASP A 181 -10.84 -12.92 -3.66
CA ASP A 181 -11.18 -14.12 -4.41
C ASP A 181 -12.65 -14.14 -4.80
N THR A 182 -12.93 -14.60 -6.00
CA THR A 182 -14.30 -14.86 -6.44
C THR A 182 -14.86 -16.09 -5.71
N LEU A 183 -16.20 -16.20 -5.65
CA LEU A 183 -16.83 -17.34 -5.01
C LEU A 183 -16.45 -18.66 -5.71
N ASP A 184 -16.30 -18.61 -7.04
CA ASP A 184 -15.92 -19.76 -7.86
C ASP A 184 -14.47 -20.21 -7.59
N GLU A 185 -13.52 -19.26 -7.44
CA GLU A 185 -12.13 -19.56 -7.09
C GLU A 185 -12.03 -20.24 -5.70
N ARG A 186 -12.86 -19.81 -4.73
CA ARG A 186 -12.95 -20.47 -3.42
C ARG A 186 -13.56 -21.87 -3.46
N LEU A 187 -14.53 -22.09 -4.33
CA LEU A 187 -15.12 -23.42 -4.49
C LEU A 187 -14.11 -24.39 -5.09
N ASP A 188 -13.29 -23.95 -6.05
CA ASP A 188 -12.22 -24.75 -6.63
C ASP A 188 -11.14 -25.09 -5.60
N GLU A 189 -10.73 -24.16 -4.74
CA GLU A 189 -9.81 -24.44 -3.63
C GLU A 189 -10.37 -25.41 -2.61
N ILE A 190 -11.67 -25.30 -2.29
CA ILE A 190 -12.35 -26.20 -1.37
C ILE A 190 -12.53 -27.60 -1.96
N VAL A 191 -12.77 -27.69 -3.26
CA VAL A 191 -12.96 -28.97 -3.97
C VAL A 191 -11.63 -29.72 -4.18
N ASP A 192 -10.52 -29.00 -4.37
CA ASP A 192 -9.18 -29.61 -4.48
C ASP A 192 -8.61 -30.08 -3.13
N ASP A 193 -9.19 -29.63 -2.01
CA ASP A 193 -8.83 -30.15 -0.69
C ASP A 193 -9.46 -31.54 -0.50
N LYS A 194 -8.68 -32.60 -0.80
CA LYS A 194 -9.08 -34.01 -0.65
C LYS A 194 -9.65 -34.34 0.74
N PHE A 195 -9.32 -33.55 1.74
CA PHE A 195 -9.83 -33.71 3.10
C PHE A 195 -11.28 -33.25 3.21
N VAL A 196 -11.63 -32.09 2.61
CA VAL A 196 -12.99 -31.55 2.59
C VAL A 196 -13.91 -32.38 1.73
N ALA A 197 -13.44 -32.83 0.55
CA ALA A 197 -14.20 -33.74 -0.32
C ALA A 197 -14.51 -35.07 0.39
N LYS A 198 -13.56 -35.63 1.16
CA LYS A 198 -13.76 -36.86 1.94
C LYS A 198 -14.75 -36.63 3.08
N ALA A 199 -14.64 -35.53 3.82
CA ALA A 199 -15.55 -35.20 4.92
C ALA A 199 -17.00 -34.98 4.44
N LEU A 200 -17.18 -34.31 3.29
CA LEU A 200 -18.49 -34.15 2.65
C LEU A 200 -19.09 -35.49 2.21
N THR A 201 -18.28 -36.38 1.63
CA THR A 201 -18.72 -37.72 1.24
C THR A 201 -19.17 -38.55 2.45
N GLU A 202 -18.38 -38.56 3.51
CA GLU A 202 -18.72 -39.25 4.78
C GLU A 202 -19.99 -38.68 5.43
N PHE A 203 -20.17 -37.36 5.39
CA PHE A 203 -21.40 -36.70 5.90
C PHE A 203 -22.62 -37.08 5.08
N LEU A 204 -22.55 -37.07 3.77
CA LEU A 204 -23.65 -37.47 2.88
C LEU A 204 -24.03 -38.97 3.06
N GLU A 205 -23.03 -39.84 3.24
CA GLU A 205 -23.28 -41.25 3.54
C GLU A 205 -24.00 -41.45 4.89
N GLN A 206 -23.64 -40.68 5.93
CA GLN A 206 -24.31 -40.72 7.22
C GLN A 206 -25.73 -40.20 7.13
N MET A 207 -26.00 -39.12 6.41
CA MET A 207 -27.34 -38.58 6.19
C MET A 207 -28.22 -39.58 5.43
N ASN A 208 -27.69 -40.25 4.41
CA ASN A 208 -28.44 -41.29 3.67
C ASN A 208 -28.75 -42.52 4.53
N LYS A 209 -27.93 -42.89 5.51
CA LYS A 209 -28.20 -43.96 6.47
C LYS A 209 -29.30 -43.58 7.46
N LEU A 210 -29.41 -42.33 7.83
CA LEU A 210 -30.44 -41.80 8.74
C LEU A 210 -31.82 -41.72 8.07
N GLN A 211 -31.89 -41.44 6.77
CA GLN A 211 -33.15 -41.38 6.01
C GLN A 211 -33.73 -42.76 5.67
N LYS A 212 -32.95 -43.83 5.82
CA LYS A 212 -33.39 -45.23 5.56
C LYS A 212 -33.83 -45.97 6.81
N ARG A 213 -33.89 -45.30 7.96
CA ARG A 213 -34.45 -45.78 9.22
C ARG A 213 -35.80 -45.15 9.51
#